data_762704846753053b2da1d9a6ad9d41cd
#
_entry.id   762704846753053b2da1d9a6ad9d41cd
#
_cell.length_a   1.000
_cell.length_b   1.000
_cell.length_c   1.000
_cell.angle_alpha   90.00
_cell.angle_beta   90.00
_cell.angle_gamma   90.00
#
_symmetry.space_group_name_H-M   'P 1'
#
loop_
_entity.id
_entity.type
_entity.pdbx_description
1 polymer ?
#
loop_
_entity_poly.entity_id
_entity_poly.type
_entity_poly.pdbx_seq_one_letter_code
_entity_poly.pdbx_strand_id
1 'polypeptide(L)'
;CLNSNVEIWLTKKGFNIYNKYDLHRFEEEYGITPHQLIDVKAFMGDSSDGYPGVKGIGEKTALKLIKQYGSVEQVIESLDQLTPGQQKKIEQDMAALKMSKTLATIHTEVPIDTTQLLEHLVYNNDISHALDVCEYHELKVSGSYLATHFL
;
A
#
# COMPACT_ATOMS: atom_id res chain seq x y z
N CYS A 1 -1.45 -6.49 2.10
CA CYS A 1 -2.59 -7.00 1.31
C CYS A 1 -2.22 -8.19 0.42
N LEU A 2 -0.98 -8.28 -0.07
CA LEU A 2 -0.53 -9.39 -0.93
C LEU A 2 -0.46 -10.71 -0.14
N ASN A 3 -1.13 -11.74 -0.62
CA ASN A 3 -1.14 -13.08 -0.03
C ASN A 3 -1.46 -14.13 -1.11
N SER A 4 -1.66 -15.40 -0.74
CA SER A 4 -1.97 -16.49 -1.69
C SER A 4 -3.24 -16.30 -2.52
N ASN A 5 -4.16 -15.42 -2.12
CA ASN A 5 -5.44 -15.18 -2.78
C ASN A 5 -5.54 -13.79 -3.42
N VAL A 6 -4.50 -12.95 -3.28
CA VAL A 6 -4.50 -11.56 -3.74
C VAL A 6 -3.27 -11.27 -4.57
N GLU A 7 -3.48 -10.78 -5.79
CA GLU A 7 -2.45 -10.20 -6.64
C GLU A 7 -2.52 -8.68 -6.61
N ILE A 8 -1.38 -8.01 -6.75
CA ILE A 8 -1.29 -6.55 -6.87
C ILE A 8 -0.90 -6.18 -8.30
N TRP A 9 -1.70 -5.34 -8.93
CA TRP A 9 -1.45 -4.82 -10.27
C TRP A 9 -1.05 -3.35 -10.17
N LEU A 10 0.24 -3.07 -10.30
CA LEU A 10 0.77 -1.71 -10.31
C LEU A 10 0.79 -1.18 -11.75
N THR A 11 0.15 -0.05 -12.00
CA THR A 11 0.18 0.63 -13.31
C THR A 11 1.62 0.99 -13.68
N LYS A 12 2.03 0.57 -14.87
CA LYS A 12 3.36 0.88 -15.40
C LYS A 12 3.31 2.00 -16.44
N LYS A 13 2.32 1.94 -17.34
CA LYS A 13 2.14 2.94 -18.41
C LYS A 13 0.68 3.00 -18.84
N GLY A 14 0.09 4.18 -18.79
CA GLY A 14 -1.32 4.37 -19.10
C GLY A 14 -2.22 3.48 -18.21
N PHE A 15 -3.37 3.09 -18.76
CA PHE A 15 -4.35 2.26 -18.03
C PHE A 15 -4.30 0.77 -18.40
N ASN A 16 -3.42 0.38 -19.31
CA ASN A 16 -3.44 -0.96 -19.91
C ASN A 16 -2.20 -1.81 -19.62
N ILE A 17 -1.14 -1.22 -19.06
CA ILE A 17 0.10 -1.94 -18.79
C ILE A 17 0.37 -1.94 -17.28
N TYR A 18 0.44 -3.14 -16.71
CA TYR A 18 0.61 -3.37 -15.29
C TYR A 18 1.84 -4.24 -15.02
N ASN A 19 2.53 -3.96 -13.92
CA ASN A 19 3.38 -4.94 -13.25
C ASN A 19 2.47 -5.73 -12.30
N LYS A 20 2.35 -7.02 -12.50
CA LYS A 20 1.54 -7.90 -11.67
C LYS A 20 2.46 -8.57 -10.65
N TYR A 21 2.11 -8.47 -9.39
CA TYR A 21 2.81 -9.10 -8.29
C TYR A 21 1.90 -10.15 -7.65
N ASP A 22 2.29 -11.40 -7.72
CA ASP A 22 1.90 -12.45 -6.80
C ASP A 22 2.92 -12.56 -5.65
N LEU A 23 2.66 -13.44 -4.71
CA LEU A 23 3.52 -13.63 -3.54
C LEU A 23 4.95 -14.04 -3.93
N HIS A 24 5.08 -14.99 -4.86
CA HIS A 24 6.36 -15.54 -5.31
C HIS A 24 7.22 -14.47 -5.99
N ARG A 25 6.64 -13.75 -6.95
CA ARG A 25 7.35 -12.68 -7.65
C ARG A 25 7.77 -11.54 -6.71
N PHE A 26 6.93 -11.21 -5.73
CA PHE A 26 7.28 -10.20 -4.74
C PHE A 26 8.50 -10.62 -3.91
N GLU A 27 8.48 -11.86 -3.40
CA GLU A 27 9.57 -12.40 -2.60
C GLU A 27 10.87 -12.56 -3.41
N GLU A 28 10.78 -12.96 -4.68
CA GLU A 28 11.95 -13.02 -5.57
C GLU A 28 12.57 -11.64 -5.82
N GLU A 29 11.73 -10.63 -6.10
CA GLU A 29 12.21 -9.30 -6.48
C GLU A 29 12.73 -8.52 -5.26
N TYR A 30 12.00 -8.55 -4.14
CA TYR A 30 12.35 -7.79 -2.94
C TYR A 30 13.18 -8.58 -1.92
N GLY A 31 13.11 -9.91 -1.93
CA GLY A 31 13.80 -10.80 -0.99
C GLY A 31 13.32 -10.65 0.46
N ILE A 32 12.07 -10.25 0.64
CA ILE A 32 11.36 -10.09 1.90
C ILE A 32 9.92 -10.55 1.72
N THR A 33 9.23 -10.88 2.82
CA THR A 33 7.79 -11.14 2.78
C THR A 33 6.98 -9.85 2.63
N PRO A 34 5.74 -9.90 2.13
CA PRO A 34 4.87 -8.73 2.04
C PRO A 34 4.65 -8.03 3.40
N HIS A 35 4.61 -8.78 4.49
CA HIS A 35 4.47 -8.20 5.82
C HIS A 35 5.68 -7.35 6.22
N GLN A 36 6.88 -7.80 5.88
CA GLN A 36 8.12 -7.07 6.15
C GLN A 36 8.24 -5.75 5.38
N LEU A 37 7.40 -5.52 4.34
CA LEU A 37 7.34 -4.23 3.66
C LEU A 37 6.91 -3.10 4.60
N ILE A 38 6.12 -3.39 5.64
CA ILE A 38 5.75 -2.44 6.69
C ILE A 38 7.01 -1.92 7.39
N ASP A 39 7.92 -2.82 7.74
CA ASP A 39 9.17 -2.50 8.40
C ASP A 39 10.12 -1.70 7.50
N VAL A 40 10.18 -2.05 6.22
CA VAL A 40 10.93 -1.27 5.21
C VAL A 40 10.37 0.15 5.11
N LYS A 41 9.05 0.30 5.02
CA LYS A 41 8.35 1.58 4.99
C LYS A 41 8.57 2.38 6.28
N ALA A 42 8.60 1.72 7.43
CA ALA A 42 8.88 2.36 8.71
C ALA A 42 10.25 3.05 8.72
N PHE A 43 11.28 2.41 8.15
CA PHE A 43 12.62 2.98 8.06
C PHE A 43 12.73 4.08 7.00
N MET A 44 12.24 3.84 5.78
CA MET A 44 12.43 4.79 4.68
C MET A 44 11.46 5.98 4.72
N GLY A 45 10.35 5.85 5.45
CA GLY A 45 9.23 6.78 5.40
C GLY A 45 8.42 6.68 4.10
N ASP A 46 7.37 7.46 4.04
CA ASP A 46 6.56 7.66 2.83
C ASP A 46 6.07 9.11 2.76
N SER A 47 6.58 9.86 1.82
CA SER A 47 6.22 11.26 1.65
C SER A 47 4.79 11.46 1.14
N SER A 48 4.24 10.48 0.41
CA SER A 48 2.86 10.54 -0.07
C SER A 48 1.85 10.34 1.07
N ASP A 49 2.21 9.53 2.06
CA ASP A 49 1.41 9.25 3.24
C ASP A 49 1.80 10.14 4.44
N GLY A 50 2.84 10.95 4.29
CA GLY A 50 3.21 11.99 5.25
C GLY A 50 3.98 11.54 6.50
N TYR A 51 4.57 10.35 6.53
CA TYR A 51 5.39 9.92 7.65
C TYR A 51 6.90 9.86 7.31
N PRO A 52 7.79 10.28 8.25
CA PRO A 52 9.16 10.64 7.90
C PRO A 52 10.15 9.46 7.80
N GLY A 53 9.89 8.35 8.51
CA GLY A 53 10.89 7.30 8.68
C GLY A 53 12.13 7.76 9.46
N VAL A 54 13.29 7.19 9.15
CA VAL A 54 14.60 7.55 9.72
C VAL A 54 15.39 8.37 8.70
N LYS A 55 15.78 9.58 9.08
CA LYS A 55 16.49 10.49 8.18
C LYS A 55 17.79 9.89 7.65
N GLY A 56 17.88 9.78 6.33
CA GLY A 56 19.07 9.25 5.63
C GLY A 56 19.15 7.71 5.63
N ILE A 57 18.02 7.02 5.92
CA ILE A 57 17.83 5.61 5.61
C ILE A 57 16.79 5.53 4.50
N GLY A 58 17.22 5.30 3.26
CA GLY A 58 16.34 5.09 2.13
C GLY A 58 16.07 3.59 1.88
N GLU A 59 15.28 3.29 0.85
CA GLU A 59 14.79 1.95 0.51
C GLU A 59 15.87 0.87 0.51
N LYS A 60 16.99 1.11 -0.19
CA LYS A 60 18.08 0.11 -0.27
C LYS A 60 18.65 -0.28 1.08
N THR A 61 18.83 0.70 1.97
CA THR A 61 19.36 0.46 3.32
C THR A 61 18.31 -0.20 4.19
N ALA A 62 17.06 0.24 4.12
CA ALA A 62 15.94 -0.35 4.84
C ALA A 62 15.73 -1.83 4.44
N LEU A 63 15.70 -2.14 3.13
CA LEU A 63 15.64 -3.51 2.63
C LEU A 63 16.80 -4.38 3.16
N LYS A 64 18.03 -3.85 3.16
CA LYS A 64 19.19 -4.58 3.69
C LYS A 64 19.04 -4.89 5.17
N LEU A 65 18.59 -3.92 5.97
CA LEU A 65 18.36 -4.12 7.40
C LEU A 65 17.27 -5.17 7.66
N ILE A 66 16.15 -5.09 6.96
CA ILE A 66 15.05 -6.02 7.16
C ILE A 66 15.38 -7.43 6.65
N LYS A 67 16.12 -7.57 5.55
CA LYS A 67 16.63 -8.88 5.10
C LYS A 67 17.55 -9.53 6.13
N GLN A 68 18.37 -8.73 6.81
CA GLN A 68 19.36 -9.23 7.77
C GLN A 68 18.77 -9.52 9.13
N TYR A 69 17.89 -8.66 9.64
CA TYR A 69 17.39 -8.70 11.01
C TYR A 69 15.91 -9.13 11.13
N GLY A 70 15.14 -9.06 10.05
CA GLY A 70 13.76 -9.53 10.01
C GLY A 70 12.71 -8.46 10.27
N SER A 71 12.86 -7.62 11.29
CA SER A 71 11.89 -6.57 11.65
C SER A 71 12.56 -5.34 12.25
N VAL A 72 11.80 -4.25 12.39
CA VAL A 72 12.23 -3.03 13.08
C VAL A 72 12.68 -3.33 14.52
N GLU A 73 11.94 -4.16 15.25
CA GLU A 73 12.25 -4.53 16.62
C GLU A 73 13.60 -5.24 16.73
N GLN A 74 13.84 -6.22 15.85
CA GLN A 74 15.10 -6.95 15.81
C GLN A 74 16.30 -6.07 15.43
N VAL A 75 16.08 -5.09 14.54
CA VAL A 75 17.11 -4.08 14.23
C VAL A 75 17.43 -3.24 15.47
N ILE A 76 16.40 -2.81 16.22
CA ILE A 76 16.57 -2.02 17.46
C ILE A 76 17.30 -2.83 18.54
N GLU A 77 16.99 -4.12 18.68
CA GLU A 77 17.68 -5.02 19.61
C GLU A 77 19.15 -5.28 19.25
N SER A 78 19.49 -5.09 17.96
CA SER A 78 20.83 -5.35 17.42
C SER A 78 21.58 -4.05 17.04
N LEU A 79 21.25 -2.92 17.64
CA LEU A 79 21.86 -1.62 17.32
C LEU A 79 23.39 -1.61 17.44
N ASP A 80 23.94 -2.35 18.39
CA ASP A 80 25.38 -2.52 18.62
C ASP A 80 26.10 -3.27 17.48
N GLN A 81 25.38 -4.01 16.67
CA GLN A 81 25.90 -4.74 15.51
C GLN A 81 25.86 -3.92 14.21
N LEU A 82 25.23 -2.75 14.24
CA LEU A 82 25.12 -1.86 13.10
C LEU A 82 26.37 -1.00 12.95
N THR A 83 26.54 -0.42 11.75
CA THR A 83 27.55 0.61 11.59
C THR A 83 27.27 1.82 12.49
N PRO A 84 28.31 2.51 13.02
CA PRO A 84 28.09 3.66 13.90
C PRO A 84 27.17 4.74 13.31
N GLY A 85 27.23 4.91 11.97
CA GLY A 85 26.36 5.86 11.25
C GLY A 85 24.90 5.44 11.22
N GLN A 86 24.62 4.14 11.07
CA GLN A 86 23.26 3.61 11.09
C GLN A 86 22.69 3.65 12.50
N GLN A 87 23.45 3.19 13.49
CA GLN A 87 23.08 3.24 14.89
C GLN A 87 22.67 4.65 15.29
N LYS A 88 23.56 5.64 15.07
CA LYS A 88 23.30 7.04 15.42
C LYS A 88 22.01 7.57 14.78
N LYS A 89 21.76 7.29 13.49
CA LYS A 89 20.55 7.74 12.81
C LYS A 89 19.27 7.14 13.41
N ILE A 90 19.31 5.84 13.68
CA ILE A 90 18.15 5.13 14.26
C ILE A 90 17.87 5.62 15.68
N GLU A 91 18.91 5.80 16.50
CA GLU A 91 18.77 6.34 17.85
C GLU A 91 18.19 7.76 17.87
N GLN A 92 18.66 8.62 16.95
CA GLN A 92 18.17 10.00 16.83
C GLN A 92 16.68 10.07 16.42
N ASP A 93 16.26 9.20 15.51
CA ASP A 93 14.92 9.22 14.94
C ASP A 93 14.02 8.07 15.46
N MET A 94 14.35 7.49 16.63
CA MET A 94 13.64 6.34 17.20
C MET A 94 12.12 6.57 17.34
N ALA A 95 11.72 7.75 17.78
CA ALA A 95 10.30 8.10 17.90
C ALA A 95 9.61 8.17 16.53
N ALA A 96 10.28 8.75 15.53
CA ALA A 96 9.80 8.84 14.16
C ALA A 96 9.69 7.44 13.52
N LEU A 97 10.67 6.56 13.75
CA LEU A 97 10.65 5.16 13.28
C LEU A 97 9.44 4.39 13.82
N LYS A 98 9.21 4.47 15.14
CA LYS A 98 8.06 3.78 15.79
C LYS A 98 6.72 4.32 15.28
N MET A 99 6.60 5.64 15.16
CA MET A 99 5.41 6.28 14.59
C MET A 99 5.19 5.85 13.14
N SER A 100 6.23 5.88 12.32
CA SER A 100 6.17 5.46 10.91
C SER A 100 5.75 4.00 10.77
N LYS A 101 6.22 3.10 11.64
CA LYS A 101 5.76 1.71 11.66
C LYS A 101 4.25 1.62 11.96
N THR A 102 3.78 2.36 12.94
CA THR A 102 2.34 2.40 13.28
C THR A 102 1.50 2.89 12.09
N LEU A 103 1.94 3.95 11.41
CA LEU A 103 1.23 4.52 10.26
C LEU A 103 1.33 3.64 8.99
N ALA A 104 2.43 2.94 8.80
CA ALA A 104 2.59 1.99 7.69
C ALA A 104 1.78 0.70 7.86
N THR A 105 1.35 0.40 9.10
CA THR A 105 0.57 -0.80 9.40
C THR A 105 -0.90 -0.56 9.08
N ILE A 106 -1.44 -1.35 8.14
CA ILE A 106 -2.85 -1.28 7.75
C ILE A 106 -3.71 -1.81 8.91
N HIS A 107 -4.71 -1.01 9.31
CA HIS A 107 -5.71 -1.45 10.27
C HIS A 107 -6.72 -2.39 9.59
N THR A 108 -6.75 -3.65 10.00
CA THR A 108 -7.60 -4.70 9.40
C THR A 108 -8.90 -4.93 10.14
N GLU A 109 -9.01 -4.46 11.38
CA GLU A 109 -10.18 -4.67 12.27
C GLU A 109 -11.18 -3.52 12.19
N VAL A 110 -11.41 -3.01 10.97
CA VAL A 110 -12.43 -1.97 10.75
C VAL A 110 -13.83 -2.58 10.95
N PRO A 111 -14.70 -1.98 11.77
CA PRO A 111 -16.04 -2.52 12.03
C PRO A 111 -16.95 -2.27 10.83
N ILE A 112 -16.88 -3.15 9.83
CA ILE A 112 -17.74 -3.13 8.65
C ILE A 112 -18.73 -4.28 8.78
N ASP A 113 -20.03 -4.00 8.65
CA ASP A 113 -21.03 -5.04 8.51
C ASP A 113 -20.94 -5.66 7.11
N THR A 114 -20.48 -6.92 7.07
CA THR A 114 -20.35 -7.68 5.84
C THR A 114 -21.46 -8.69 5.60
N THR A 115 -22.46 -8.76 6.46
CA THR A 115 -23.54 -9.78 6.42
C THR A 115 -24.33 -9.76 5.11
N GLN A 116 -24.55 -8.58 4.54
CA GLN A 116 -25.24 -8.39 3.26
C GLN A 116 -24.33 -7.78 2.18
N LEU A 117 -23.01 -7.82 2.38
CA LEU A 117 -22.06 -7.14 1.50
C LEU A 117 -22.20 -7.58 0.04
N LEU A 118 -22.29 -8.89 -0.20
CA LEU A 118 -22.41 -9.42 -1.56
C LEU A 118 -23.72 -9.02 -2.24
N GLU A 119 -24.82 -8.93 -1.49
CA GLU A 119 -26.11 -8.48 -2.01
C GLU A 119 -26.08 -6.99 -2.37
N HIS A 120 -25.45 -6.17 -1.54
CA HIS A 120 -25.29 -4.73 -1.79
C HIS A 120 -24.29 -4.40 -2.90
N LEU A 121 -23.33 -5.31 -3.19
CA LEU A 121 -22.34 -5.15 -4.26
C LEU A 121 -22.79 -5.74 -5.60
N VAL A 122 -24.02 -6.24 -5.72
CA VAL A 122 -24.56 -6.66 -7.01
C VAL A 122 -24.65 -5.44 -7.94
N TYR A 123 -23.91 -5.52 -9.05
CA TYR A 123 -23.98 -4.49 -10.08
C TYR A 123 -25.38 -4.49 -10.71
N ASN A 124 -26.11 -3.41 -10.51
CA ASN A 124 -27.40 -3.19 -11.15
C ASN A 124 -27.20 -2.24 -12.33
N ASN A 125 -27.41 -2.76 -13.55
CA ASN A 125 -27.25 -1.99 -14.77
C ASN A 125 -28.53 -1.18 -15.07
N ASP A 126 -28.90 -0.27 -14.18
CA ASP A 126 -30.00 0.68 -14.40
C ASP A 126 -29.51 1.88 -15.20
N ILE A 127 -29.61 1.79 -16.52
CA ILE A 127 -29.19 2.84 -17.45
C ILE A 127 -30.05 4.11 -17.29
N SER A 128 -31.36 3.95 -16.99
CA SER A 128 -32.24 5.11 -16.77
C SER A 128 -31.76 5.93 -15.60
N HIS A 129 -31.50 5.27 -14.46
CA HIS A 129 -30.96 5.96 -13.27
C HIS A 129 -29.55 6.57 -13.55
N ALA A 130 -28.70 5.87 -14.28
CA ALA A 130 -27.38 6.38 -14.64
C ALA A 130 -27.48 7.65 -15.50
N LEU A 131 -28.44 7.73 -16.42
CA LEU A 131 -28.71 8.93 -17.23
C LEU A 131 -29.24 10.08 -16.36
N ASP A 132 -30.14 9.82 -15.42
CA ASP A 132 -30.65 10.83 -14.48
C ASP A 132 -29.52 11.44 -13.63
N VAL A 133 -28.58 10.59 -13.17
CA VAL A 133 -27.38 11.03 -12.45
C VAL A 133 -26.47 11.88 -13.35
N CYS A 134 -26.29 11.48 -14.61
CA CYS A 134 -25.50 12.27 -15.57
C CYS A 134 -26.15 13.64 -15.85
N GLU A 135 -27.46 13.70 -15.97
CA GLU A 135 -28.19 14.96 -16.16
C GLU A 135 -28.09 15.86 -14.92
N TYR A 136 -28.34 15.29 -13.74
CA TYR A 136 -28.28 16.04 -12.48
C TYR A 136 -26.90 16.66 -12.21
N HIS A 137 -25.82 15.94 -12.56
CA HIS A 137 -24.44 16.40 -12.37
C HIS A 137 -23.83 17.07 -13.63
N GLU A 138 -24.64 17.35 -14.65
CA GLU A 138 -24.22 17.97 -15.93
C GLU A 138 -23.08 17.21 -16.64
N LEU A 139 -23.02 15.87 -16.50
CA LEU A 139 -22.01 15.00 -17.10
C LEU A 139 -22.36 14.68 -18.57
N LYS A 140 -22.34 15.70 -19.43
CA LYS A 140 -22.83 15.64 -20.83
C LYS A 140 -22.15 14.54 -21.65
N VAL A 141 -20.84 14.41 -21.54
CA VAL A 141 -20.07 13.40 -22.32
C VAL A 141 -20.45 11.98 -21.88
N SER A 142 -20.50 11.74 -20.56
CA SER A 142 -20.88 10.44 -20.00
C SER A 142 -22.33 10.08 -20.34
N GLY A 143 -23.25 11.03 -20.20
CA GLY A 143 -24.66 10.85 -20.56
C GLY A 143 -24.84 10.51 -22.05
N SER A 144 -24.19 11.24 -22.96
CA SER A 144 -24.21 10.93 -24.38
C SER A 144 -23.64 9.55 -24.69
N TYR A 145 -22.56 9.16 -24.03
CA TYR A 145 -21.96 7.83 -24.20
C TYR A 145 -22.92 6.73 -23.75
N LEU A 146 -23.53 6.85 -22.58
CA LEU A 146 -24.50 5.89 -22.06
C LEU A 146 -25.71 5.75 -22.99
N ALA A 147 -26.30 6.87 -23.41
CA ALA A 147 -27.44 6.87 -24.30
C ALA A 147 -27.13 6.22 -25.68
N THR A 148 -25.91 6.34 -26.17
CA THR A 148 -25.53 5.80 -27.49
C THR A 148 -25.21 4.31 -27.45
N HIS A 149 -24.69 3.78 -26.33
CA HIS A 149 -24.13 2.42 -26.28
C HIS A 149 -24.97 1.44 -25.47
N PHE A 150 -25.92 1.92 -24.65
CA PHE A 150 -26.67 1.08 -23.71
C PHE A 150 -28.20 1.27 -23.80
N LEU A 151 -28.73 2.20 -24.56
CA LEU A 151 -30.12 2.32 -24.97
C LEU A 151 -30.27 1.89 -26.42
#